data_6c430f6270bd852c94297f1299b564c8
#
_entry.id   6c430f6270bd852c94297f1299b564c8
#
_cell.length_a   1.000
_cell.length_b   1.000
_cell.length_c   1.000
_cell.angle_alpha   90.00
_cell.angle_beta   90.00
_cell.angle_gamma   90.00
#
_symmetry.space_group_name_H-M   'P 1'
#
loop_
_entity.id
_entity.type
_entity.pdbx_description
1 polymer ?
#
loop_
_entity_poly.entity_id
_entity_poly.type
_entity_poly.pdbx_seq_one_letter_code
_entity_poly.pdbx_strand_id
1 'polypeptide(L)'
;LGTLRKAQCRPELKLGEIPAPTRLAPYAVAMGAEVFSHAPARRQPPVHGPAALAFAADNPASRDDDEDNELATGRFILLHDPDGSAVWDGQFRIVTYIRAQLEADMGNDAMLGSVAWTWLVEALENHGARYRAAGGTATRILSESFGTLAGRPETIDIELRASWTPATSDAQAHLEAWSDMVCTFAGLPPLPPGVTPLPSRRLT
;
A
#
# COMPACT_ATOMS: atom_id res chain seq x y z
N LEU A 1 5.77 -15.90 12.66
CA LEU A 1 6.27 -16.07 11.27
C LEU A 1 5.50 -17.15 10.52
N GLY A 2 5.22 -18.32 11.13
CA GLY A 2 4.53 -19.42 10.44
C GLY A 2 3.14 -19.08 9.90
N THR A 3 2.38 -18.23 10.59
CA THR A 3 1.03 -17.83 10.20
C THR A 3 1.05 -16.81 9.08
N LEU A 4 1.99 -15.86 9.08
CA LEU A 4 2.12 -14.86 8.01
C LEU A 4 2.44 -15.51 6.65
N ARG A 5 3.20 -16.62 6.64
CA ARG A 5 3.53 -17.35 5.40
C ARG A 5 2.36 -18.11 4.79
N LYS A 6 1.26 -18.27 5.52
CA LYS A 6 0.04 -18.94 5.04
C LYS A 6 -0.96 -17.94 4.46
N ALA A 7 -0.74 -16.65 4.64
CA ALA A 7 -1.64 -15.60 4.18
C ALA A 7 -1.78 -15.64 2.65
N GLN A 8 -3.01 -15.59 2.20
CA GLN A 8 -3.38 -15.51 0.81
C GLN A 8 -3.69 -14.05 0.45
N CYS A 9 -2.65 -13.32 0.12
CA CYS A 9 -2.78 -11.92 -0.27
C CYS A 9 -3.22 -11.80 -1.73
N ARG A 10 -3.73 -10.63 -2.08
CA ARG A 10 -4.18 -10.32 -3.44
C ARG A 10 -3.04 -10.40 -4.45
N PRO A 11 -3.29 -10.96 -5.66
CA PRO A 11 -2.26 -11.14 -6.68
C PRO A 11 -1.73 -9.81 -7.27
N GLU A 12 -2.48 -8.72 -7.13
CA GLU A 12 -2.06 -7.38 -7.58
C GLU A 12 -1.00 -6.76 -6.65
N LEU A 13 -0.87 -7.32 -5.44
CA LEU A 13 0.06 -6.85 -4.43
C LEU A 13 1.40 -7.57 -4.55
N LYS A 14 2.47 -6.83 -4.80
CA LYS A 14 3.83 -7.34 -4.66
C LYS A 14 4.24 -7.25 -3.20
N LEU A 15 4.25 -8.39 -2.52
CA LEU A 15 4.56 -8.49 -1.09
C LEU A 15 5.96 -9.04 -0.88
N GLY A 16 6.75 -8.42 0.01
CA GLY A 16 8.10 -8.85 0.36
C GLY A 16 8.45 -8.57 1.82
N GLU A 17 9.36 -9.37 2.39
CA GLU A 17 9.90 -9.09 3.72
C GLU A 17 10.89 -7.92 3.64
N ILE A 18 10.78 -6.96 4.56
CA ILE A 18 11.65 -5.79 4.66
C ILE A 18 12.33 -5.75 6.04
N PRO A 19 13.41 -4.98 6.22
CA PRO A 19 14.04 -4.83 7.52
C PRO A 19 13.05 -4.36 8.58
N ALA A 20 12.94 -5.14 9.66
CA ALA A 20 12.06 -4.83 10.77
C ALA A 20 12.67 -3.77 11.70
N PRO A 21 11.86 -2.93 12.37
CA PRO A 21 12.35 -1.96 13.34
C PRO A 21 12.90 -2.66 14.58
N THR A 22 14.12 -2.31 15.00
CA THR A 22 14.85 -2.97 16.09
C THR A 22 14.56 -2.40 17.48
N ARG A 23 13.83 -1.26 17.57
CA ARG A 23 13.65 -0.52 18.84
C ARG A 23 12.22 -0.52 19.37
N LEU A 24 11.27 -1.15 18.67
CA LEU A 24 9.86 -1.09 19.03
C LEU A 24 9.42 -2.26 19.91
N ALA A 25 10.07 -3.40 19.77
CA ALA A 25 9.79 -4.62 20.53
C ALA A 25 10.99 -5.56 20.50
N PRO A 26 11.08 -6.55 21.43
CA PRO A 26 12.10 -7.59 21.41
C PRO A 26 12.12 -8.40 20.12
N TYR A 27 10.93 -8.63 19.53
CA TYR A 27 10.78 -9.36 18.27
C TYR A 27 9.89 -8.56 17.33
N ALA A 28 10.30 -8.47 16.07
CA ALA A 28 9.54 -7.80 15.04
C ALA A 28 9.73 -8.49 13.68
N VAL A 29 8.67 -8.44 12.86
CA VAL A 29 8.69 -8.84 11.46
C VAL A 29 8.02 -7.73 10.66
N ALA A 30 8.58 -7.37 9.52
CA ALA A 30 8.02 -6.34 8.66
C ALA A 30 7.87 -6.85 7.22
N MET A 31 6.73 -6.54 6.63
CA MET A 31 6.40 -6.80 5.23
C MET A 31 6.19 -5.46 4.53
N GLY A 32 6.78 -5.33 3.35
CA GLY A 32 6.50 -4.22 2.42
C GLY A 32 5.57 -4.68 1.32
N ALA A 33 4.72 -3.80 0.85
CA ALA A 33 3.80 -4.05 -0.25
C ALA A 33 3.81 -2.89 -1.24
N GLU A 34 3.72 -3.23 -2.51
CA GLU A 34 3.64 -2.30 -3.64
C GLU A 34 2.54 -2.75 -4.59
N VAL A 35 1.75 -1.82 -5.09
CA VAL A 35 0.73 -2.04 -6.11
C VAL A 35 1.04 -1.16 -7.30
N PHE A 36 1.17 -1.76 -8.48
CA PHE A 36 1.49 -1.07 -9.71
C PHE A 36 0.31 -1.04 -10.67
N SER A 37 0.19 0.04 -11.43
CA SER A 37 -0.74 0.10 -12.55
C SER A 37 -0.32 -0.90 -13.64
N HIS A 38 -1.25 -1.72 -14.11
CA HIS A 38 -1.06 -2.57 -15.30
C HIS A 38 -1.34 -1.82 -16.60
N ALA A 39 -1.41 -0.49 -16.59
CA ALA A 39 -1.58 0.29 -17.82
C ALA A 39 -0.41 -0.02 -18.75
N PRO A 40 -0.65 -0.40 -20.03
CA PRO A 40 0.43 -0.57 -20.98
C PRO A 40 1.16 0.77 -21.09
N ALA A 41 2.48 0.76 -20.87
CA ALA A 41 3.32 1.92 -21.07
C ALA A 41 2.92 2.58 -22.40
N ARG A 42 2.48 3.85 -22.35
CA ARG A 42 2.21 4.61 -23.58
C ARG A 42 3.51 4.64 -24.35
N ARG A 43 3.64 3.75 -25.33
CA ARG A 43 4.73 3.83 -26.30
C ARG A 43 4.61 5.19 -26.98
N GLN A 44 5.46 6.12 -26.60
CA GLN A 44 5.63 7.33 -27.37
C GLN A 44 6.04 6.88 -28.78
N PRO A 45 5.41 7.40 -29.84
CA PRO A 45 5.81 7.06 -31.18
C PRO A 45 7.28 7.43 -31.35
N PRO A 46 8.08 6.56 -32.03
CA PRO A 46 9.49 6.82 -32.21
C PRO A 46 9.69 8.18 -32.89
N VAL A 47 10.39 9.07 -32.23
CA VAL A 47 10.77 10.37 -32.82
C VAL A 47 11.81 10.09 -33.89
N HIS A 48 11.36 10.03 -35.16
CA HIS A 48 12.24 9.92 -36.30
C HIS A 48 12.77 11.33 -36.66
N GLY A 49 14.01 11.61 -36.29
CA GLY A 49 14.69 12.84 -36.67
C GLY A 49 16.19 12.81 -36.30
N PRO A 50 17.02 13.65 -36.93
CA PRO A 50 18.48 13.67 -36.71
C PRO A 50 18.90 14.03 -35.28
N ALA A 51 17.99 14.47 -34.41
CA ALA A 51 18.24 14.70 -33.00
C ALA A 51 18.28 13.38 -32.14
N ALA A 52 17.90 12.23 -32.70
CA ALA A 52 17.87 10.96 -31.97
C ALA A 52 19.25 10.41 -31.59
N LEU A 53 20.34 10.90 -32.24
CA LEU A 53 21.68 10.40 -31.97
C LEU A 53 22.40 11.11 -30.81
N ALA A 54 21.89 12.23 -30.33
CA ALA A 54 22.52 13.01 -29.25
C ALA A 54 22.13 12.58 -27.84
N PHE A 55 21.09 11.75 -27.67
CA PHE A 55 20.53 11.35 -26.37
C PHE A 55 20.72 9.86 -26.00
N ALA A 56 21.56 9.14 -26.73
CA ALA A 56 21.80 7.71 -26.50
C ALA A 56 22.95 7.41 -25.50
N ALA A 57 23.57 8.44 -24.91
CA ALA A 57 24.60 8.29 -23.91
C ALA A 57 24.05 8.74 -22.54
N ASP A 58 23.98 7.81 -21.60
CA ASP A 58 23.59 7.98 -20.20
C ASP A 58 22.11 8.41 -19.98
N ASN A 59 21.19 7.46 -20.09
CA ASN A 59 19.84 7.66 -19.60
C ASN A 59 19.66 6.97 -18.23
N PRO A 60 19.61 7.70 -17.10
CA PRO A 60 19.18 7.16 -15.81
C PRO A 60 17.67 6.91 -15.74
N ALA A 61 16.95 6.93 -16.88
CA ALA A 61 15.50 6.91 -17.03
C ALA A 61 14.82 5.55 -16.69
N SER A 62 15.57 4.55 -16.20
CA SER A 62 14.96 3.27 -15.81
C SER A 62 14.51 3.21 -14.34
N ARG A 63 14.69 4.29 -13.57
CA ARG A 63 14.19 4.38 -12.17
C ARG A 63 12.93 5.23 -12.04
N ASP A 64 12.74 6.21 -12.91
CA ASP A 64 11.57 7.11 -12.86
C ASP A 64 10.31 6.45 -13.44
N ASP A 65 10.45 5.49 -14.38
CA ASP A 65 9.30 4.80 -15.00
C ASP A 65 8.57 3.85 -14.03
N ASP A 66 9.24 3.34 -13.00
CA ASP A 66 8.61 2.47 -12.00
C ASP A 66 7.88 3.29 -10.91
N GLU A 67 8.35 4.50 -10.56
CA GLU A 67 7.68 5.39 -9.60
C GLU A 67 6.40 6.00 -10.20
N ASP A 68 6.37 6.34 -11.49
CA ASP A 68 5.19 6.88 -12.17
C ASP A 68 4.06 5.85 -12.33
N ASN A 69 4.32 4.58 -12.04
CA ASN A 69 3.37 3.48 -12.19
C ASN A 69 2.93 2.86 -10.86
N GLU A 70 3.48 3.32 -9.73
CA GLU A 70 3.12 2.87 -8.40
C GLU A 70 1.82 3.55 -7.94
N LEU A 71 0.78 2.74 -7.70
CA LEU A 71 -0.55 3.22 -7.25
C LEU A 71 -0.64 3.33 -5.74
N ALA A 72 -0.02 2.40 -5.02
CA ALA A 72 0.00 2.39 -3.57
C ALA A 72 1.20 1.62 -3.03
N THR A 73 1.67 2.05 -1.86
CA THR A 73 2.64 1.33 -1.05
C THR A 73 2.10 1.07 0.35
N GLY A 74 2.65 0.04 0.99
CA GLY A 74 2.27 -0.28 2.35
C GLY A 74 3.39 -0.94 3.14
N ARG A 75 3.26 -0.86 4.47
CA ARG A 75 4.10 -1.59 5.43
C ARG A 75 3.21 -2.22 6.48
N PHE A 76 3.45 -3.49 6.75
CA PHE A 76 2.81 -4.26 7.81
C PHE A 76 3.90 -4.75 8.76
N ILE A 77 3.80 -4.37 10.04
CA ILE A 77 4.79 -4.71 11.06
C ILE A 77 4.07 -5.47 12.17
N LEU A 78 4.51 -6.69 12.42
CA LEU A 78 4.08 -7.48 13.57
C LEU A 78 5.15 -7.38 14.65
N LEU A 79 4.79 -6.83 15.80
CA LEU A 79 5.60 -6.70 16.99
C LEU A 79 5.21 -7.78 18.00
N HIS A 80 6.19 -8.34 18.71
CA HIS A 80 5.95 -9.28 19.80
C HIS A 80 6.86 -8.95 20.98
N ASP A 81 6.24 -8.80 22.13
CA ASP A 81 6.87 -8.70 23.44
C ASP A 81 6.33 -9.83 24.34
N PRO A 82 7.15 -10.82 24.69
CA PRO A 82 6.72 -11.95 25.53
C PRO A 82 6.25 -11.53 26.93
N ASP A 83 6.80 -10.45 27.46
CA ASP A 83 6.42 -9.94 28.78
C ASP A 83 5.10 -9.16 28.72
N GLY A 84 4.65 -8.82 27.52
CA GLY A 84 3.47 -8.02 27.28
C GLY A 84 3.73 -6.52 27.50
N SER A 85 2.89 -5.71 26.86
CA SER A 85 2.96 -4.27 26.99
C SER A 85 1.60 -3.71 27.42
N ALA A 86 1.59 -2.94 28.50
CA ALA A 86 0.38 -2.27 28.98
C ALA A 86 -0.17 -1.27 27.94
N VAL A 87 0.72 -0.65 27.12
CA VAL A 87 0.34 0.27 26.05
C VAL A 87 -0.39 -0.46 24.92
N TRP A 88 -0.05 -1.73 24.70
CA TRP A 88 -0.67 -2.54 23.65
C TRP A 88 -1.89 -3.32 24.14
N ASP A 89 -2.06 -3.45 25.44
CA ASP A 89 -3.04 -4.36 26.04
C ASP A 89 -2.83 -5.80 25.53
N GLY A 90 -1.56 -6.26 25.48
CA GLY A 90 -1.20 -7.60 25.04
C GLY A 90 0.27 -7.80 24.69
N GLN A 91 0.60 -9.01 24.22
CA GLN A 91 1.95 -9.39 23.82
C GLN A 91 2.27 -9.07 22.36
N PHE A 92 1.25 -8.87 21.52
CA PHE A 92 1.41 -8.57 20.11
C PHE A 92 0.88 -7.20 19.77
N ARG A 93 1.49 -6.52 18.80
CA ARG A 93 0.97 -5.31 18.19
C ARG A 93 1.19 -5.35 16.69
N ILE A 94 0.17 -5.00 15.93
CA ILE A 94 0.28 -4.77 14.50
C ILE A 94 0.33 -3.26 14.28
N VAL A 95 1.30 -2.82 13.49
CA VAL A 95 1.46 -1.44 13.06
C VAL A 95 1.49 -1.42 11.55
N THR A 96 0.67 -0.59 10.95
CA THR A 96 0.55 -0.50 9.50
C THR A 96 0.69 0.92 8.99
N TYR A 97 1.16 1.00 7.77
CA TYR A 97 1.25 2.21 6.97
C TYR A 97 0.78 1.90 5.56
N ILE A 98 -0.03 2.76 5.00
CA ILE A 98 -0.45 2.72 3.60
C ILE A 98 -0.34 4.15 3.05
N ARG A 99 0.18 4.29 1.84
CA ARG A 99 0.17 5.51 1.06
C ARG A 99 -0.32 5.21 -0.34
N ALA A 100 -1.20 6.06 -0.86
CA ALA A 100 -1.67 5.99 -2.23
C ALA A 100 -1.85 7.39 -2.80
N GLN A 101 -1.59 7.54 -4.09
CA GLN A 101 -1.95 8.73 -4.84
C GLN A 101 -3.42 8.63 -5.25
N LEU A 102 -4.15 9.73 -5.10
CA LEU A 102 -5.57 9.83 -5.42
C LEU A 102 -5.80 10.76 -6.61
N GLU A 103 -6.88 10.49 -7.32
CA GLU A 103 -7.42 11.46 -8.26
C GLU A 103 -7.88 12.73 -7.52
N ALA A 104 -7.71 13.90 -8.15
CA ALA A 104 -7.98 15.20 -7.54
C ALA A 104 -9.40 15.31 -6.97
N ASP A 105 -10.39 14.75 -7.67
CA ASP A 105 -11.81 14.77 -7.26
C ASP A 105 -12.03 14.01 -5.94
N MET A 106 -11.37 12.88 -5.75
CA MET A 106 -11.45 12.09 -4.51
C MET A 106 -10.63 12.71 -3.38
N GLY A 107 -9.48 13.28 -3.69
CA GLY A 107 -8.55 13.83 -2.69
C GLY A 107 -9.11 15.05 -1.95
N ASN A 108 -10.05 15.78 -2.55
CA ASN A 108 -10.68 16.96 -1.96
C ASN A 108 -11.85 16.64 -1.02
N ASP A 109 -12.29 15.38 -0.94
CA ASP A 109 -13.39 15.00 -0.04
C ASP A 109 -12.96 15.11 1.43
N ALA A 110 -13.71 15.90 2.20
CA ALA A 110 -13.48 16.09 3.64
C ALA A 110 -13.66 14.79 4.44
N MET A 111 -14.45 13.83 3.93
CA MET A 111 -14.75 12.56 4.58
C MET A 111 -13.68 11.48 4.29
N LEU A 112 -12.74 11.73 3.41
CA LEU A 112 -11.76 10.76 2.96
C LEU A 112 -11.04 10.03 4.12
N GLY A 113 -10.64 10.76 5.16
CA GLY A 113 -9.97 10.17 6.32
C GLY A 113 -10.86 9.20 7.08
N SER A 114 -12.14 9.53 7.28
CA SER A 114 -13.10 8.65 7.95
C SER A 114 -13.47 7.44 7.08
N VAL A 115 -13.58 7.62 5.78
CA VAL A 115 -13.80 6.53 4.81
C VAL A 115 -12.62 5.57 4.82
N ALA A 116 -11.39 6.07 4.78
CA ALA A 116 -10.19 5.25 4.88
C ALA A 116 -10.13 4.41 6.16
N TRP A 117 -10.52 5.00 7.30
CA TRP A 117 -10.65 4.26 8.56
C TRP A 117 -11.74 3.18 8.50
N THR A 118 -12.89 3.49 7.93
CA THR A 118 -14.00 2.54 7.77
C THR A 118 -13.58 1.36 6.90
N TRP A 119 -12.88 1.58 5.79
CA TRP A 119 -12.34 0.50 4.95
C TRP A 119 -11.42 -0.44 5.71
N LEU A 120 -10.56 0.09 6.61
CA LEU A 120 -9.70 -0.75 7.46
C LEU A 120 -10.53 -1.64 8.38
N VAL A 121 -11.54 -1.06 9.05
CA VAL A 121 -12.40 -1.82 9.98
C VAL A 121 -13.17 -2.90 9.23
N GLU A 122 -13.78 -2.57 8.10
CA GLU A 122 -14.51 -3.52 7.26
C GLU A 122 -13.62 -4.64 6.73
N ALA A 123 -12.39 -4.33 6.29
CA ALA A 123 -11.45 -5.35 5.84
C ALA A 123 -11.09 -6.32 6.98
N LEU A 124 -10.82 -5.81 8.17
CA LEU A 124 -10.53 -6.66 9.35
C LEU A 124 -11.73 -7.54 9.71
N GLU A 125 -12.95 -7.01 9.66
CA GLU A 125 -14.19 -7.75 9.95
C GLU A 125 -14.45 -8.82 8.89
N ASN A 126 -14.32 -8.50 7.61
CA ASN A 126 -14.55 -9.42 6.50
C ASN A 126 -13.60 -10.63 6.53
N HIS A 127 -12.38 -10.44 7.00
CA HIS A 127 -11.40 -11.51 7.19
C HIS A 127 -11.50 -12.20 8.56
N GLY A 128 -12.43 -11.79 9.43
CA GLY A 128 -12.57 -12.33 10.78
C GLY A 128 -11.34 -12.04 11.67
N ALA A 129 -10.57 -11.03 11.35
CA ALA A 129 -9.39 -10.59 12.07
C ALA A 129 -9.81 -9.88 13.37
N ARG A 130 -9.93 -10.64 14.47
CA ARG A 130 -10.35 -10.09 15.76
C ARG A 130 -9.24 -9.25 16.38
N TYR A 131 -9.58 -8.04 16.78
CA TYR A 131 -8.62 -7.10 17.35
C TYR A 131 -9.21 -6.29 18.50
N ARG A 132 -8.33 -5.58 19.21
CA ARG A 132 -8.67 -4.58 20.22
C ARG A 132 -7.68 -3.42 20.19
N ALA A 133 -7.96 -2.35 20.93
CA ALA A 133 -7.10 -1.18 21.07
C ALA A 133 -6.65 -0.60 19.72
N ALA A 134 -7.54 -0.57 18.73
CA ALA A 134 -7.23 0.00 17.43
C ALA A 134 -7.21 1.53 17.47
N GLY A 135 -6.27 2.12 16.75
CA GLY A 135 -6.19 3.57 16.58
C GLY A 135 -5.32 3.91 15.37
N GLY A 136 -5.54 5.09 14.81
CA GLY A 136 -4.81 5.50 13.62
C GLY A 136 -4.96 6.98 13.30
N THR A 137 -4.24 7.40 12.26
CA THR A 137 -4.23 8.76 11.71
C THR A 137 -4.25 8.68 10.20
N ALA A 138 -5.20 9.37 9.58
CA ALA A 138 -5.21 9.62 8.16
C ALA A 138 -4.65 11.02 7.87
N THR A 139 -3.74 11.12 6.92
CA THR A 139 -3.11 12.38 6.50
C THR A 139 -3.32 12.57 5.03
N ARG A 140 -3.77 13.75 4.61
CA ARG A 140 -3.82 14.15 3.21
C ARG A 140 -2.63 15.06 2.91
N ILE A 141 -1.97 14.82 1.79
CA ILE A 141 -0.80 15.59 1.34
C ILE A 141 -1.14 16.17 -0.02
N LEU A 142 -1.32 17.49 -0.06
CA LEU A 142 -1.49 18.22 -1.31
C LEU A 142 -0.11 18.67 -1.79
N SER A 143 0.23 18.34 -3.04
CA SER A 143 1.47 18.77 -3.69
C SER A 143 1.15 19.67 -4.87
N GLU A 144 1.55 20.93 -4.77
CA GLU A 144 1.41 21.97 -5.81
C GLU A 144 2.79 22.34 -6.34
N SER A 145 2.90 22.52 -7.65
CA SER A 145 4.16 22.84 -8.32
C SER A 145 4.20 24.26 -8.83
N PHE A 146 5.30 24.98 -8.59
CA PHE A 146 5.46 26.39 -8.92
C PHE A 146 6.74 26.65 -9.74
N GLY A 147 6.83 27.84 -10.35
CA GLY A 147 7.99 28.29 -11.09
C GLY A 147 8.28 27.40 -12.31
N THR A 148 9.48 26.87 -12.40
CA THR A 148 9.89 26.00 -13.52
C THR A 148 9.16 24.64 -13.52
N LEU A 149 8.48 24.29 -12.45
CA LEU A 149 7.70 23.06 -12.30
C LEU A 149 6.19 23.29 -12.45
N ALA A 150 5.74 24.51 -12.71
CA ALA A 150 4.32 24.87 -12.76
C ALA A 150 3.46 24.09 -13.81
N GLY A 151 4.13 23.38 -14.74
CA GLY A 151 3.46 22.50 -15.71
C GLY A 151 3.15 21.09 -15.16
N ARG A 152 3.60 20.74 -13.95
CA ARG A 152 3.26 19.46 -13.32
C ARG A 152 1.83 19.53 -12.76
N PRO A 153 1.05 18.46 -12.89
CA PRO A 153 -0.28 18.41 -12.28
C PRO A 153 -0.18 18.47 -10.75
N GLU A 154 -1.21 19.05 -10.14
CA GLU A 154 -1.44 18.92 -8.71
C GLU A 154 -1.71 17.46 -8.35
N THR A 155 -1.11 16.98 -7.26
CA THR A 155 -1.33 15.61 -6.77
C THR A 155 -1.78 15.62 -5.32
N ILE A 156 -2.63 14.67 -4.98
CA ILE A 156 -3.11 14.46 -3.62
C ILE A 156 -2.79 13.03 -3.22
N ASP A 157 -2.05 12.88 -2.13
CA ASP A 157 -1.78 11.57 -1.53
C ASP A 157 -2.59 11.42 -0.24
N ILE A 158 -2.99 10.19 0.04
CA ILE A 158 -3.49 9.80 1.35
C ILE A 158 -2.49 8.88 2.03
N GLU A 159 -2.21 9.13 3.31
CA GLU A 159 -1.50 8.21 4.19
C GLU A 159 -2.43 7.74 5.30
N LEU A 160 -2.49 6.44 5.53
CA LEU A 160 -3.13 5.86 6.72
C LEU A 160 -2.08 5.17 7.57
N ARG A 161 -1.92 5.63 8.80
CA ARG A 161 -1.13 4.97 9.85
C ARG A 161 -2.09 4.40 10.86
N ALA A 162 -2.09 3.08 11.04
CA ALA A 162 -2.96 2.42 11.97
C ALA A 162 -2.21 1.37 12.78
N SER A 163 -2.71 1.10 13.98
CA SER A 163 -2.18 0.01 14.78
C SER A 163 -3.27 -0.59 15.66
N TRP A 164 -3.17 -1.88 15.93
CA TRP A 164 -4.12 -2.61 16.77
C TRP A 164 -3.45 -3.82 17.42
N THR A 165 -4.08 -4.35 18.44
CA THR A 165 -3.67 -5.57 19.12
C THR A 165 -4.50 -6.75 18.62
N PRO A 166 -3.90 -7.75 17.97
CA PRO A 166 -4.63 -8.94 17.55
C PRO A 166 -5.12 -9.72 18.78
N ALA A 167 -6.29 -10.32 18.71
CA ALA A 167 -6.87 -11.09 19.80
C ALA A 167 -6.13 -12.40 20.06
N THR A 168 -5.41 -12.92 19.05
CA THR A 168 -4.62 -14.15 19.10
C THR A 168 -3.24 -13.92 18.49
N SER A 169 -2.33 -14.89 18.64
CA SER A 169 -1.01 -14.87 17.98
C SER A 169 -1.07 -15.17 16.47
N ASP A 170 -2.25 -15.51 15.95
CA ASP A 170 -2.46 -15.72 14.52
C ASP A 170 -2.66 -14.38 13.80
N ALA A 171 -1.67 -14.01 12.99
CA ALA A 171 -1.69 -12.77 12.23
C ALA A 171 -2.06 -12.97 10.74
N GLN A 172 -2.46 -14.19 10.32
CA GLN A 172 -2.81 -14.48 8.94
C GLN A 172 -3.94 -13.58 8.44
N ALA A 173 -5.10 -13.65 9.08
CA ALA A 173 -6.28 -12.86 8.71
C ALA A 173 -6.02 -11.35 8.74
N HIS A 174 -5.14 -10.88 9.63
CA HIS A 174 -4.76 -9.47 9.70
C HIS A 174 -3.90 -9.02 8.50
N LEU A 175 -2.99 -9.89 8.02
CA LEU A 175 -2.19 -9.59 6.84
C LEU A 175 -3.04 -9.63 5.58
N GLU A 176 -3.97 -10.58 5.47
CA GLU A 176 -4.92 -10.67 4.35
C GLU A 176 -5.84 -9.44 4.30
N ALA A 177 -6.41 -9.02 5.42
CA ALA A 177 -7.23 -7.82 5.52
C ALA A 177 -6.43 -6.55 5.11
N TRP A 178 -5.20 -6.43 5.59
CA TRP A 178 -4.34 -5.31 5.22
C TRP A 178 -3.96 -5.34 3.72
N SER A 179 -3.74 -6.51 3.14
CA SER A 179 -3.50 -6.70 1.70
C SER A 179 -4.67 -6.15 0.86
N ASP A 180 -5.91 -6.49 1.23
CA ASP A 180 -7.11 -5.97 0.58
C ASP A 180 -7.21 -4.45 0.71
N MET A 181 -6.85 -3.94 1.87
CA MET A 181 -6.84 -2.50 2.13
C MET A 181 -5.85 -1.74 1.24
N VAL A 182 -4.61 -2.26 1.08
CA VAL A 182 -3.62 -1.63 0.19
C VAL A 182 -4.12 -1.58 -1.24
N CYS A 183 -4.73 -2.67 -1.73
CA CYS A 183 -5.33 -2.70 -3.07
C CYS A 183 -6.53 -1.75 -3.20
N THR A 184 -7.35 -1.63 -2.16
CA THR A 184 -8.48 -0.68 -2.15
C THR A 184 -7.98 0.76 -2.26
N PHE A 185 -6.92 1.12 -1.54
CA PHE A 185 -6.25 2.42 -1.64
C PHE A 185 -5.66 2.68 -3.02
N ALA A 186 -5.19 1.63 -3.69
CA ALA A 186 -4.73 1.68 -5.08
C ALA A 186 -5.86 1.84 -6.12
N GLY A 187 -7.12 2.00 -5.69
CA GLY A 187 -8.28 2.05 -6.59
C GLY A 187 -8.71 0.67 -7.11
N LEU A 188 -8.25 -0.41 -6.48
CA LEU A 188 -8.59 -1.79 -6.83
C LEU A 188 -9.47 -2.41 -5.73
N PRO A 189 -10.77 -2.09 -5.65
CA PRO A 189 -11.64 -2.61 -4.60
C PRO A 189 -11.73 -4.14 -4.66
N PRO A 190 -12.11 -4.81 -3.57
CA PRO A 190 -12.28 -6.26 -3.53
C PRO A 190 -13.33 -6.69 -4.55
N LEU A 191 -13.05 -7.82 -5.21
CA LEU A 191 -14.01 -8.40 -6.14
C LEU A 191 -15.24 -8.90 -5.40
N PRO A 192 -16.45 -8.72 -5.96
CA PRO A 192 -17.66 -9.30 -5.39
C PRO A 192 -17.54 -10.82 -5.25
N PRO A 193 -18.21 -11.44 -4.25
CA PRO A 193 -18.21 -12.88 -4.09
C PRO A 193 -18.62 -13.62 -5.38
N GLY A 194 -17.82 -14.60 -5.81
CA GLY A 194 -18.07 -15.38 -7.02
C GLY A 194 -17.53 -14.76 -8.32
N VAL A 195 -16.87 -13.61 -8.25
CA VAL A 195 -16.18 -13.01 -9.39
C VAL A 195 -14.70 -13.36 -9.32
N THR A 196 -14.19 -14.02 -10.37
CA THR A 196 -12.76 -14.28 -10.52
C THR A 196 -12.20 -13.35 -11.59
N PRO A 197 -11.06 -12.67 -11.36
CA PRO A 197 -10.44 -11.84 -12.38
C PRO A 197 -10.06 -12.70 -13.56
N LEU A 198 -10.35 -12.22 -14.77
CA LEU A 198 -9.90 -12.89 -15.97
C LEU A 198 -8.37 -12.81 -16.05
N PRO A 199 -7.68 -13.94 -16.32
CA PRO A 199 -6.24 -13.90 -16.49
C PRO A 199 -5.89 -12.95 -17.64
N SER A 200 -5.03 -11.97 -17.38
CA SER A 200 -4.53 -11.08 -18.41
C SER A 200 -3.75 -11.92 -19.45
N ARG A 201 -4.30 -12.01 -20.66
CA ARG A 201 -3.66 -12.72 -21.76
C ARG A 201 -2.39 -11.97 -22.14
N ARG A 202 -1.22 -12.53 -21.84
CA ARG A 202 0.02 -12.06 -22.46
C ARG A 202 -0.12 -12.33 -23.95
N LEU A 203 -0.26 -11.28 -24.75
CA LEU A 203 -0.09 -11.37 -26.19
C LEU A 203 1.43 -11.56 -26.42
N THR A 204 1.79 -12.76 -26.81
CA THR A 204 3.13 -13.11 -27.33
C THR A 204 3.36 -12.46 -28.68
#